data_e02b7d82ab68ce421fc30a257989953c
#
_entry.id   e02b7d82ab68ce421fc30a257989953c
#
_cell.length_a   1.000
_cell.length_b   1.000
_cell.length_c   1.000
_cell.angle_alpha   90.00
_cell.angle_beta   90.00
_cell.angle_gamma   90.00
#
_symmetry.space_group_name_H-M   'P 1'
#
loop_
_entity.id
_entity.type
_entity.pdbx_description
1 polymer ?
#
loop_
_entity_poly.entity_id
_entity_poly.type
_entity_poly.pdbx_seq_one_letter_code
_entity_poly.pdbx_strand_id
1 'polypeptide(L)'
;MHRRELAEPPRERLGGVLKNILIASLLLSAVFLADMTGLFGSLLPRFGAGETAPLPPAGTGGLTAAARPLFVVVTNADGERYGAKFDDVAVRAAHDRFGASFGDALSLMSEPVQVSEERWRLVLGGESVLFDYLTPQPLEALSRWLGSGEGGVPGVMTRRICLAGEDGNLTLYYIDGSGNFYSCAVGELVSISQRIGEFSPNGTRFAYEAGEIFAALDPYAIVSVTPPYISGISVSNPLPGEAEILKRFDINELLVNQYTDLGTRVFVENDGTTLRVESRGVVLFATGARTPPSDQPRLPEVIDIANSLVQDSIGVSCGIARVELAHTLKGDVANEYELLFRYVIGGLPVTFPDGGYAARVRVRDGVIVSAMLHYREYRPTGESRALPRENAAAAAAKNEQLLTYIDSGETVDPAWINVFA
;
A
#
# COMPACT_ATOMS: atom_id res chain seq x y z
N MET A 1 -5.10 -59.45 -65.61
CA MET A 1 -6.16 -58.51 -65.25
C MET A 1 -5.91 -58.03 -63.83
N HIS A 2 -5.22 -56.91 -63.68
CA HIS A 2 -5.02 -56.32 -62.36
C HIS A 2 -5.99 -55.14 -62.17
N ARG A 3 -6.90 -55.27 -61.23
CA ARG A 3 -7.74 -54.14 -60.79
C ARG A 3 -6.88 -53.23 -59.90
N ARG A 4 -6.71 -52.00 -60.31
CA ARG A 4 -6.20 -50.92 -59.47
C ARG A 4 -7.35 -50.43 -58.54
N GLU A 5 -7.16 -50.59 -57.25
CA GLU A 5 -7.98 -49.91 -56.26
C GLU A 5 -7.58 -48.43 -56.28
N LEU A 6 -8.57 -47.60 -56.50
CA LEU A 6 -8.46 -46.14 -56.36
C LEU A 6 -8.55 -45.80 -54.86
N ALA A 7 -7.47 -45.27 -54.34
CA ALA A 7 -7.42 -44.73 -53.00
C ALA A 7 -8.31 -43.49 -52.88
N GLU A 8 -9.25 -43.50 -51.94
CA GLU A 8 -10.08 -42.35 -51.60
C GLU A 8 -9.26 -41.21 -51.00
N PRO A 9 -9.59 -39.93 -51.28
CA PRO A 9 -8.84 -38.77 -50.82
C PRO A 9 -9.04 -38.52 -49.32
N PRO A 10 -8.02 -37.98 -48.62
CA PRO A 10 -7.97 -37.86 -47.17
C PRO A 10 -8.79 -36.66 -46.61
N ARG A 11 -10.10 -36.66 -46.79
CA ARG A 11 -10.98 -35.63 -46.25
C ARG A 11 -11.19 -35.75 -44.71
N GLU A 12 -11.07 -36.95 -44.16
CA GLU A 12 -11.23 -37.13 -42.69
C GLU A 12 -10.03 -36.63 -41.86
N ARG A 13 -8.81 -36.64 -42.41
CA ARG A 13 -7.63 -36.13 -41.72
C ARG A 13 -7.61 -34.60 -41.56
N LEU A 14 -8.16 -33.87 -42.53
CA LEU A 14 -8.26 -32.42 -42.47
C LEU A 14 -9.23 -31.93 -41.36
N GLY A 15 -10.36 -32.63 -41.20
CA GLY A 15 -11.34 -32.33 -40.13
C GLY A 15 -10.79 -32.58 -38.73
N GLY A 16 -9.95 -33.60 -38.56
CA GLY A 16 -9.28 -33.87 -37.28
C GLY A 16 -8.24 -32.82 -36.91
N VAL A 17 -7.45 -32.35 -37.88
CA VAL A 17 -6.45 -31.31 -37.66
C VAL A 17 -7.12 -29.96 -37.34
N LEU A 18 -8.19 -29.60 -38.06
CA LEU A 18 -8.93 -28.35 -37.81
C LEU A 18 -9.59 -28.38 -36.42
N LYS A 19 -10.17 -29.48 -36.01
CA LYS A 19 -10.74 -29.68 -34.68
C LYS A 19 -9.69 -29.52 -33.57
N ASN A 20 -8.49 -30.12 -33.75
CA ASN A 20 -7.42 -30.00 -32.76
C ASN A 20 -6.85 -28.59 -32.67
N ILE A 21 -6.76 -27.86 -33.78
CA ILE A 21 -6.35 -26.44 -33.79
C ILE A 21 -7.41 -25.59 -33.08
N LEU A 22 -8.68 -25.85 -33.28
CA LEU A 22 -9.77 -25.13 -32.60
C LEU A 22 -9.77 -25.39 -31.08
N ILE A 23 -9.55 -26.64 -30.67
CA ILE A 23 -9.43 -27.00 -29.25
C ILE A 23 -8.21 -26.34 -28.62
N ALA A 24 -7.05 -26.35 -29.29
CA ALA A 24 -5.85 -25.69 -28.81
C ALA A 24 -6.04 -24.15 -28.68
N SER A 25 -6.69 -23.53 -29.66
CA SER A 25 -7.02 -22.11 -29.63
C SER A 25 -7.98 -21.75 -28.50
N LEU A 26 -9.01 -22.57 -28.23
CA LEU A 26 -9.94 -22.39 -27.12
C LEU A 26 -9.25 -22.58 -25.77
N LEU A 27 -8.35 -23.56 -25.62
CA LEU A 27 -7.56 -23.75 -24.41
C LEU A 27 -6.60 -22.58 -24.16
N LEU A 28 -5.95 -22.06 -25.20
CA LEU A 28 -5.09 -20.88 -25.09
C LEU A 28 -5.90 -19.63 -24.68
N SER A 29 -7.08 -19.46 -25.27
CA SER A 29 -7.98 -18.36 -24.88
C SER A 29 -8.51 -18.50 -23.46
N ALA A 30 -8.80 -19.71 -23.00
CA ALA A 30 -9.22 -19.97 -21.62
C ALA A 30 -8.09 -19.73 -20.62
N VAL A 31 -6.86 -20.12 -20.94
CA VAL A 31 -5.68 -19.84 -20.13
C VAL A 31 -5.42 -18.32 -20.08
N PHE A 32 -5.52 -17.62 -21.20
CA PHE A 32 -5.35 -16.19 -21.27
C PHE A 32 -6.42 -15.43 -20.47
N LEU A 33 -7.68 -15.85 -20.56
CA LEU A 33 -8.78 -15.30 -19.76
C LEU A 33 -8.62 -15.59 -18.25
N ALA A 34 -8.15 -16.78 -17.90
CA ALA A 34 -7.91 -17.15 -16.52
C ALA A 34 -6.69 -16.42 -15.93
N ASP A 35 -5.67 -16.10 -16.74
CA ASP A 35 -4.54 -15.25 -16.36
C ASP A 35 -4.98 -13.80 -16.15
N MET A 36 -5.82 -13.27 -17.04
CA MET A 36 -6.42 -11.93 -16.88
C MET A 36 -7.34 -11.82 -15.66
N THR A 37 -7.94 -12.90 -15.20
CA THR A 37 -8.81 -12.92 -14.00
C THR A 37 -8.07 -13.28 -12.70
N GLY A 38 -6.75 -13.50 -12.77
CA GLY A 38 -5.91 -13.80 -11.60
C GLY A 38 -6.16 -15.18 -10.96
N LEU A 39 -6.95 -16.05 -11.59
CA LEU A 39 -7.34 -17.37 -11.05
C LEU A 39 -6.18 -18.39 -10.94
N PHE A 40 -5.07 -18.17 -11.66
CA PHE A 40 -3.91 -19.07 -11.65
C PHE A 40 -2.68 -18.53 -10.91
N GLY A 41 -2.76 -17.34 -10.32
CA GLY A 41 -1.63 -16.74 -9.57
C GLY A 41 -1.15 -17.55 -8.37
N SER A 42 -1.89 -18.58 -7.95
CA SER A 42 -1.58 -19.38 -6.77
C SER A 42 -1.10 -20.82 -7.05
N LEU A 43 -1.02 -21.28 -8.30
CA LEU A 43 -0.84 -22.71 -8.60
C LEU A 43 0.44 -23.11 -9.34
N LEU A 44 1.30 -22.17 -9.73
CA LEU A 44 2.57 -22.52 -10.40
C LEU A 44 3.78 -22.20 -9.51
N PRO A 45 4.61 -23.21 -9.15
CA PRO A 45 5.89 -22.94 -8.51
C PRO A 45 6.81 -22.25 -9.51
N ARG A 46 7.33 -21.06 -9.14
CA ARG A 46 8.32 -20.31 -9.92
C ARG A 46 9.64 -21.07 -9.97
N PHE A 47 9.94 -21.68 -11.09
CA PHE A 47 11.29 -22.08 -11.45
C PHE A 47 11.92 -21.02 -12.35
N GLY A 48 13.08 -20.51 -11.96
CA GLY A 48 13.96 -19.79 -12.88
C GLY A 48 14.37 -18.38 -12.43
N ALA A 49 15.66 -18.23 -12.41
CA ALA A 49 16.40 -17.06 -11.99
C ALA A 49 16.12 -15.79 -12.83
N GLY A 50 16.06 -14.65 -12.16
CA GLY A 50 16.74 -13.44 -12.64
C GLY A 50 16.04 -12.55 -13.66
N GLU A 51 14.72 -12.61 -13.84
CA GLU A 51 13.99 -11.52 -14.50
C GLU A 51 13.00 -10.90 -13.51
N THR A 52 13.18 -9.62 -13.24
CA THR A 52 12.20 -8.81 -12.52
C THR A 52 10.88 -8.87 -13.29
N ALA A 53 9.96 -9.71 -12.82
CA ALA A 53 8.61 -9.73 -13.35
C ALA A 53 8.02 -8.31 -13.26
N PRO A 54 7.35 -7.80 -14.29
CA PRO A 54 6.65 -6.54 -14.20
C PRO A 54 5.66 -6.64 -13.04
N LEU A 55 5.74 -5.69 -12.09
CA LEU A 55 4.79 -5.54 -11.01
C LEU A 55 3.38 -5.48 -11.64
N PRO A 56 2.41 -6.26 -11.15
CA PRO A 56 1.04 -6.11 -11.60
C PRO A 56 0.60 -4.67 -11.36
N PRO A 57 -0.20 -4.08 -12.27
CA PRO A 57 -0.67 -2.72 -12.12
C PRO A 57 -1.34 -2.58 -10.74
N ALA A 58 -0.94 -1.56 -10.01
CA ALA A 58 -1.51 -1.19 -8.72
C ALA A 58 -2.95 -0.66 -8.96
N GLY A 59 -3.94 -1.53 -9.06
CA GLY A 59 -5.28 -1.09 -9.43
C GLY A 59 -6.43 -1.99 -9.03
N THR A 60 -6.16 -3.13 -8.42
CA THR A 60 -7.24 -4.08 -8.05
C THR A 60 -7.24 -4.45 -6.57
N GLY A 61 -6.57 -3.67 -5.73
CA GLY A 61 -6.59 -3.90 -4.29
C GLY A 61 -7.53 -2.93 -3.61
N GLY A 62 -8.74 -3.37 -3.30
CA GLY A 62 -9.64 -2.65 -2.42
C GLY A 62 -9.01 -2.29 -1.07
N LEU A 63 -9.80 -2.07 -0.05
CA LEU A 63 -9.42 -1.67 1.32
C LEU A 63 -8.14 -2.36 1.87
N THR A 64 -7.89 -3.62 1.51
CA THR A 64 -6.71 -4.40 1.89
C THR A 64 -5.36 -3.80 1.44
N ALA A 65 -5.32 -3.04 0.34
CA ALA A 65 -4.07 -2.38 -0.09
C ALA A 65 -3.67 -1.23 0.83
N ALA A 66 -4.65 -0.56 1.44
CA ALA A 66 -4.42 0.54 2.39
C ALA A 66 -3.78 0.08 3.71
N ALA A 67 -3.98 -1.19 4.09
CA ALA A 67 -3.40 -1.79 5.31
C ALA A 67 -1.98 -2.35 5.12
N ARG A 68 -1.33 -2.09 3.98
CA ARG A 68 0.00 -2.66 3.72
C ARG A 68 1.07 -1.96 4.54
N PRO A 69 1.87 -2.72 5.32
CA PRO A 69 2.98 -2.15 6.07
C PRO A 69 4.11 -1.67 5.15
N LEU A 70 4.91 -0.75 5.63
CA LEU A 70 6.13 -0.28 4.97
C LEU A 70 7.22 -1.35 5.00
N PHE A 71 7.33 -2.04 6.14
CA PHE A 71 8.17 -3.21 6.28
C PHE A 71 7.55 -4.23 7.24
N VAL A 72 8.04 -5.45 7.13
CA VAL A 72 7.63 -6.59 7.96
C VAL A 72 8.86 -7.26 8.55
N VAL A 73 8.76 -7.69 9.81
CA VAL A 73 9.75 -8.55 10.45
C VAL A 73 9.05 -9.82 10.93
N VAL A 74 9.58 -10.97 10.57
CA VAL A 74 9.16 -12.28 11.05
C VAL A 74 10.32 -12.86 11.87
N THR A 75 10.10 -13.09 13.16
CA THR A 75 11.09 -13.66 14.07
C THR A 75 10.66 -15.10 14.42
N ASN A 76 11.56 -16.06 14.29
CA ASN A 76 11.32 -17.45 14.68
C ASN A 76 11.58 -17.68 16.19
N ALA A 77 11.29 -18.89 16.68
CA ALA A 77 11.46 -19.24 18.08
C ALA A 77 12.93 -19.15 18.56
N ASP A 78 13.91 -19.24 17.65
CA ASP A 78 15.34 -19.12 17.94
C ASP A 78 15.81 -17.64 17.96
N GLY A 79 14.92 -16.69 17.69
CA GLY A 79 15.21 -15.27 17.61
C GLY A 79 15.86 -14.83 16.30
N GLU A 80 15.92 -15.72 15.31
CA GLU A 80 16.42 -15.38 13.98
C GLU A 80 15.33 -14.69 13.16
N ARG A 81 15.72 -13.72 12.33
CA ARG A 81 14.78 -12.82 11.66
C ARG A 81 14.85 -12.85 10.15
N TYR A 82 13.66 -12.82 9.56
CA TYR A 82 13.42 -12.41 8.20
C TYR A 82 12.84 -11.00 8.21
N GLY A 83 13.49 -10.05 7.53
CA GLY A 83 12.99 -8.69 7.35
C GLY A 83 12.78 -8.37 5.88
N ALA A 84 11.62 -7.82 5.54
CA ALA A 84 11.29 -7.32 4.22
C ALA A 84 11.08 -5.81 4.30
N LYS A 85 11.94 -5.05 3.62
CA LYS A 85 11.90 -3.59 3.49
C LYS A 85 12.43 -3.21 2.11
N PHE A 86 11.88 -2.18 1.49
CA PHE A 86 12.25 -1.75 0.12
C PHE A 86 11.99 -2.80 -0.96
N ASP A 87 11.18 -3.81 -0.65
CA ASP A 87 10.77 -4.87 -1.56
C ASP A 87 9.25 -5.10 -1.41
N ASP A 88 8.48 -4.49 -2.29
CA ASP A 88 7.03 -4.60 -2.28
C ASP A 88 6.52 -6.04 -2.45
N VAL A 89 7.26 -6.88 -3.16
CA VAL A 89 6.88 -8.28 -3.38
C VAL A 89 7.02 -9.06 -2.08
N ALA A 90 8.16 -8.90 -1.40
CA ALA A 90 8.44 -9.57 -0.13
C ALA A 90 7.53 -9.08 1.00
N VAL A 91 7.31 -7.75 1.10
CA VAL A 91 6.36 -7.17 2.07
C VAL A 91 4.94 -7.67 1.82
N ARG A 92 4.51 -7.70 0.54
CA ARG A 92 3.19 -8.23 0.16
C ARG A 92 3.04 -9.70 0.55
N ALA A 93 4.03 -10.54 0.24
CA ALA A 93 3.99 -11.95 0.58
C ALA A 93 3.80 -12.18 2.09
N ALA A 94 4.53 -11.42 2.93
CA ALA A 94 4.36 -11.49 4.37
C ALA A 94 3.01 -10.91 4.83
N HIS A 95 2.56 -9.79 4.26
CA HIS A 95 1.25 -9.22 4.55
C HIS A 95 0.12 -10.19 4.21
N ASP A 96 0.13 -10.78 3.02
CA ASP A 96 -0.91 -11.73 2.58
C ASP A 96 -0.93 -12.99 3.46
N ARG A 97 0.25 -13.36 4.00
CA ARG A 97 0.38 -14.52 4.88
C ARG A 97 -0.14 -14.30 6.30
N PHE A 98 0.05 -13.10 6.84
CA PHE A 98 -0.26 -12.78 8.24
C PHE A 98 -1.41 -11.78 8.42
N GLY A 99 -1.81 -11.06 7.38
CA GLY A 99 -2.81 -9.99 7.49
C GLY A 99 -4.13 -10.45 8.11
N ALA A 100 -4.65 -11.61 7.68
CA ALA A 100 -5.86 -12.18 8.27
C ALA A 100 -5.68 -12.50 9.76
N SER A 101 -4.50 -12.99 10.18
CA SER A 101 -4.22 -13.27 11.60
C SER A 101 -4.20 -11.99 12.45
N PHE A 102 -3.70 -10.89 11.90
CA PHE A 102 -3.79 -9.58 12.55
C PHE A 102 -5.24 -9.09 12.62
N GLY A 103 -6.02 -9.28 11.54
CA GLY A 103 -7.44 -8.95 11.53
C GLY A 103 -8.21 -9.72 12.61
N ASP A 104 -8.04 -11.03 12.67
CA ASP A 104 -8.64 -11.89 13.70
C ASP A 104 -8.21 -11.47 15.11
N ALA A 105 -6.91 -11.20 15.30
CA ALA A 105 -6.38 -10.75 16.58
C ALA A 105 -6.97 -9.42 17.03
N LEU A 106 -7.11 -8.46 16.12
CA LEU A 106 -7.75 -7.17 16.41
C LEU A 106 -9.22 -7.30 16.76
N SER A 107 -9.94 -8.27 16.17
CA SER A 107 -11.35 -8.51 16.49
C SER A 107 -11.58 -9.20 17.84
N LEU A 108 -10.59 -9.98 18.29
CA LEU A 108 -10.67 -10.81 19.50
C LEU A 108 -9.84 -10.28 20.66
N MET A 109 -9.18 -9.13 20.49
CA MET A 109 -8.30 -8.56 21.50
C MET A 109 -9.04 -8.21 22.80
N SER A 110 -8.41 -8.50 23.94
CA SER A 110 -8.84 -8.03 25.25
C SER A 110 -8.60 -6.52 25.41
N GLU A 111 -9.06 -5.96 26.53
CA GLU A 111 -8.69 -4.60 26.91
C GLU A 111 -7.15 -4.45 26.93
N PRO A 112 -6.62 -3.35 26.36
CA PRO A 112 -5.19 -3.09 26.33
C PRO A 112 -4.59 -2.91 27.73
N VAL A 113 -3.47 -3.57 27.99
CA VAL A 113 -2.67 -3.42 29.19
C VAL A 113 -1.34 -2.77 28.81
N GLN A 114 -1.01 -1.65 29.47
CA GLN A 114 0.27 -0.99 29.25
C GLN A 114 1.43 -1.88 29.71
N VAL A 115 2.47 -1.98 28.87
CA VAL A 115 3.70 -2.75 29.14
C VAL A 115 4.93 -1.87 29.00
N SER A 116 6.07 -2.37 29.48
CA SER A 116 7.34 -1.64 29.33
C SER A 116 7.96 -1.83 27.94
N GLU A 117 8.87 -0.93 27.57
CA GLU A 117 9.67 -1.07 26.36
C GLU A 117 10.53 -2.33 26.39
N GLU A 118 11.05 -2.73 27.56
CA GLU A 118 11.82 -3.97 27.71
C GLU A 118 10.97 -5.18 27.36
N ARG A 119 9.70 -5.19 27.76
CA ARG A 119 8.76 -6.25 27.39
C ARG A 119 8.54 -6.30 25.87
N TRP A 120 8.34 -5.14 25.26
CA TRP A 120 8.20 -5.04 23.80
C TRP A 120 9.44 -5.59 23.07
N ARG A 121 10.66 -5.20 23.51
CA ARG A 121 11.91 -5.70 22.92
C ARG A 121 12.10 -7.21 23.12
N LEU A 122 11.69 -7.73 24.27
CA LEU A 122 11.73 -9.17 24.55
C LEU A 122 10.83 -9.93 23.55
N VAL A 123 9.62 -9.42 23.30
CA VAL A 123 8.66 -10.00 22.36
C VAL A 123 9.20 -10.02 20.94
N LEU A 124 9.84 -8.93 20.50
CA LEU A 124 10.47 -8.86 19.18
C LEU A 124 11.68 -9.81 19.03
N GLY A 125 12.25 -10.28 20.14
CA GLY A 125 13.33 -11.28 20.16
C GLY A 125 12.83 -12.72 20.14
N GLY A 126 11.55 -12.97 20.32
CA GLY A 126 10.91 -14.29 20.29
C GLY A 126 10.04 -14.49 19.05
N GLU A 127 9.28 -15.59 19.06
CA GLU A 127 8.36 -15.92 17.97
C GLU A 127 7.32 -14.82 17.77
N SER A 128 7.49 -14.03 16.69
CA SER A 128 6.65 -12.86 16.46
C SER A 128 6.63 -12.41 15.00
N VAL A 129 5.60 -11.63 14.67
CA VAL A 129 5.46 -10.92 13.39
C VAL A 129 5.17 -9.46 13.67
N LEU A 130 6.02 -8.56 13.19
CA LEU A 130 5.86 -7.12 13.30
C LEU A 130 5.46 -6.52 11.96
N PHE A 131 4.40 -5.70 11.95
CA PHE A 131 4.04 -4.79 10.87
C PHE A 131 4.37 -3.36 11.29
N ASP A 132 5.19 -2.66 10.50
CA ASP A 132 5.47 -1.23 10.68
C ASP A 132 4.89 -0.46 9.48
N TYR A 133 4.01 0.46 9.75
CA TYR A 133 3.38 1.33 8.75
C TYR A 133 4.21 2.60 8.55
N LEU A 134 4.01 3.28 7.41
CA LEU A 134 4.74 4.52 7.11
C LEU A 134 4.55 5.57 8.21
N THR A 135 3.31 5.69 8.66
CA THR A 135 2.88 6.68 9.67
C THR A 135 1.84 6.05 10.59
N PRO A 136 1.57 6.67 11.76
CA PRO A 136 0.50 6.18 12.63
C PRO A 136 -0.85 6.15 11.91
N GLN A 137 -1.53 5.01 12.00
CA GLN A 137 -2.86 4.76 11.45
C GLN A 137 -3.85 4.55 12.59
N PRO A 138 -5.14 4.91 12.44
CA PRO A 138 -6.16 4.54 13.41
C PRO A 138 -6.25 3.00 13.50
N LEU A 139 -6.15 2.46 14.70
CA LEU A 139 -6.19 1.00 14.91
C LEU A 139 -7.52 0.40 14.45
N GLU A 140 -8.63 1.14 14.57
CA GLU A 140 -9.95 0.77 14.03
C GLU A 140 -9.92 0.64 12.50
N ALA A 141 -9.21 1.53 11.80
CA ALA A 141 -9.08 1.46 10.35
C ALA A 141 -8.22 0.26 9.93
N LEU A 142 -7.11 0.01 10.63
CA LEU A 142 -6.28 -1.18 10.40
C LEU A 142 -7.08 -2.47 10.59
N SER A 143 -7.87 -2.55 11.66
CA SER A 143 -8.76 -3.68 11.93
C SER A 143 -9.68 -3.95 10.74
N ARG A 144 -10.36 -2.93 10.26
CA ARG A 144 -11.29 -3.03 9.13
C ARG A 144 -10.58 -3.42 7.82
N TRP A 145 -9.44 -2.82 7.53
CA TRP A 145 -8.65 -3.12 6.31
C TRP A 145 -8.02 -4.51 6.33
N LEU A 146 -7.73 -5.06 7.51
CA LEU A 146 -7.23 -6.42 7.68
C LEU A 146 -8.36 -7.47 7.74
N GLY A 147 -9.62 -7.04 7.51
CA GLY A 147 -10.76 -7.94 7.36
C GLY A 147 -11.44 -8.33 8.66
N SER A 148 -11.15 -7.64 9.78
CA SER A 148 -11.88 -7.85 11.01
C SER A 148 -13.29 -7.25 10.93
N GLY A 149 -14.20 -7.87 11.66
CA GLY A 149 -15.54 -7.32 11.85
C GLY A 149 -15.52 -6.01 12.66
N GLU A 150 -16.65 -5.33 12.70
CA GLU A 150 -16.85 -4.16 13.54
C GLU A 150 -16.90 -4.57 15.02
N GLY A 151 -16.03 -4.04 15.87
CA GLY A 151 -16.21 -4.13 17.32
C GLY A 151 -14.92 -4.04 18.14
N GLY A 152 -14.99 -3.34 19.25
CA GLY A 152 -14.09 -3.43 20.40
C GLY A 152 -12.67 -2.84 20.25
N VAL A 153 -12.28 -2.43 19.06
CA VAL A 153 -10.94 -1.89 18.81
C VAL A 153 -10.85 -0.44 19.33
N PRO A 154 -9.85 -0.10 20.16
CA PRO A 154 -9.73 1.26 20.66
C PRO A 154 -9.39 2.27 19.56
N GLY A 155 -9.95 3.49 19.67
CA GLY A 155 -9.73 4.60 18.76
C GLY A 155 -8.35 5.27 18.93
N VAL A 156 -7.28 4.47 18.91
CA VAL A 156 -5.91 4.93 19.07
C VAL A 156 -5.16 4.94 17.73
N MET A 157 -4.22 5.86 17.61
CA MET A 157 -3.29 5.88 16.47
C MET A 157 -2.12 4.94 16.77
N THR A 158 -1.75 4.09 15.81
CA THR A 158 -0.58 3.21 15.93
C THR A 158 0.19 3.13 14.62
N ARG A 159 1.50 3.10 14.72
CA ARG A 159 2.38 2.83 13.59
C ARG A 159 2.80 1.36 13.53
N ARG A 160 2.86 0.70 14.69
CA ARG A 160 3.42 -0.66 14.80
C ARG A 160 2.47 -1.58 15.52
N ILE A 161 2.21 -2.70 14.90
CA ILE A 161 1.45 -3.80 15.49
C ILE A 161 2.29 -5.08 15.41
N CYS A 162 2.28 -5.87 16.47
CA CYS A 162 3.04 -7.11 16.56
C CYS A 162 2.16 -8.23 17.08
N LEU A 163 2.19 -9.39 16.42
CA LEU A 163 1.64 -10.64 16.94
C LEU A 163 2.77 -11.50 17.48
N ALA A 164 2.63 -12.00 18.70
CA ALA A 164 3.61 -12.88 19.32
C ALA A 164 2.96 -14.15 19.84
N GLY A 165 3.67 -15.26 19.67
CA GLY A 165 3.36 -16.53 20.30
C GLY A 165 3.98 -16.60 21.69
N GLU A 166 3.17 -16.68 22.74
CA GLU A 166 3.63 -16.73 24.13
C GLU A 166 2.89 -17.83 24.88
N ASP A 167 3.63 -18.78 25.42
CA ASP A 167 3.08 -19.91 26.20
C ASP A 167 1.91 -20.64 25.54
N GLY A 168 1.97 -20.76 24.19
CA GLY A 168 0.92 -21.40 23.39
C GLY A 168 -0.29 -20.53 23.08
N ASN A 169 -0.30 -19.28 23.50
CA ASN A 169 -1.32 -18.28 23.18
C ASN A 169 -0.78 -17.21 22.25
N LEU A 170 -1.69 -16.50 21.57
CA LEU A 170 -1.32 -15.31 20.80
C LEU A 170 -1.59 -14.05 21.64
N THR A 171 -0.65 -13.12 21.56
CA THR A 171 -0.77 -11.79 22.16
C THR A 171 -0.52 -10.75 21.08
N LEU A 172 -1.43 -9.79 20.99
CA LEU A 172 -1.28 -8.62 20.12
C LEU A 172 -0.60 -7.50 20.90
N TYR A 173 0.43 -6.93 20.34
CA TYR A 173 1.13 -5.77 20.87
C TYR A 173 1.02 -4.60 19.90
N TYR A 174 1.00 -3.37 20.44
CA TYR A 174 1.10 -2.16 19.61
C TYR A 174 1.75 -1.01 20.37
N ILE A 175 2.25 -0.02 19.62
CA ILE A 175 2.76 1.25 20.16
C ILE A 175 1.77 2.34 19.78
N ASP A 176 1.24 3.08 20.75
CA ASP A 176 0.33 4.18 20.47
C ASP A 176 1.04 5.42 19.88
N GLY A 177 0.25 6.41 19.45
CA GLY A 177 0.78 7.67 18.88
C GLY A 177 1.59 8.51 19.86
N SER A 178 1.55 8.20 21.17
CA SER A 178 2.34 8.84 22.22
C SER A 178 3.61 8.07 22.58
N GLY A 179 3.85 6.91 21.94
CA GLY A 179 5.01 6.07 22.20
C GLY A 179 4.85 5.10 23.36
N ASN A 180 3.63 4.90 23.89
CA ASN A 180 3.38 3.91 24.93
C ASN A 180 3.14 2.54 24.32
N PHE A 181 3.59 1.51 25.01
CA PHE A 181 3.49 0.11 24.59
C PHE A 181 2.32 -0.57 25.28
N TYR A 182 1.57 -1.35 24.51
CA TYR A 182 0.40 -2.08 24.98
C TYR A 182 0.43 -3.54 24.56
N SER A 183 -0.15 -4.40 25.38
CA SER A 183 -0.43 -5.80 25.09
C SER A 183 -1.90 -6.10 25.24
N CYS A 184 -2.44 -6.96 24.40
CA CYS A 184 -3.79 -7.45 24.43
C CYS A 184 -3.77 -8.97 24.29
N ALA A 185 -4.31 -9.69 25.24
CA ALA A 185 -4.51 -11.12 25.07
C ALA A 185 -5.48 -11.34 23.91
N VAL A 186 -5.14 -12.27 23.04
CA VAL A 186 -6.01 -12.72 21.96
C VAL A 186 -6.51 -14.10 22.34
N GLY A 187 -7.81 -14.35 22.20
CA GLY A 187 -8.38 -15.67 22.50
C GLY A 187 -7.74 -16.79 21.70
N GLU A 188 -8.30 -17.97 21.73
CA GLU A 188 -7.79 -19.15 21.00
C GLU A 188 -7.74 -18.89 19.48
N LEU A 189 -6.61 -18.42 19.01
CA LEU A 189 -6.29 -18.35 17.59
C LEU A 189 -5.31 -19.47 17.20
N VAL A 190 -5.35 -19.83 15.92
CA VAL A 190 -4.39 -20.76 15.33
C VAL A 190 -2.97 -20.19 15.49
N SER A 191 -2.05 -20.99 16.01
CA SER A 191 -0.63 -20.67 16.13
C SER A 191 -0.06 -20.10 14.81
N ILE A 192 0.74 -19.04 14.91
CA ILE A 192 1.47 -18.45 13.78
C ILE A 192 2.77 -19.17 13.46
N SER A 193 3.24 -20.07 14.33
CA SER A 193 4.54 -20.76 14.26
C SER A 193 4.79 -21.47 12.92
N GLN A 194 3.80 -22.20 12.41
CA GLN A 194 3.94 -22.88 11.13
C GLN A 194 4.16 -21.89 9.97
N ARG A 195 3.45 -20.77 10.00
CA ARG A 195 3.58 -19.72 8.97
C ARG A 195 4.91 -18.97 9.08
N ILE A 196 5.39 -18.75 10.29
CA ILE A 196 6.72 -18.17 10.55
C ILE A 196 7.81 -19.05 9.95
N GLY A 197 7.72 -20.37 10.07
CA GLY A 197 8.67 -21.33 9.49
C GLY A 197 8.79 -21.30 7.96
N GLU A 198 7.87 -20.64 7.25
CA GLU A 198 7.95 -20.45 5.80
C GLU A 198 8.92 -19.32 5.39
N PHE A 199 9.35 -18.48 6.34
CA PHE A 199 10.24 -17.35 6.11
C PHE A 199 11.66 -17.68 6.56
N SER A 200 12.57 -17.86 5.60
CA SER A 200 13.98 -18.12 5.93
C SER A 200 14.65 -16.86 6.45
N PRO A 201 15.32 -16.91 7.61
CA PRO A 201 16.04 -15.78 8.17
C PRO A 201 17.05 -15.18 7.18
N ASN A 202 17.12 -13.85 7.12
CA ASN A 202 18.03 -13.12 6.22
C ASN A 202 19.03 -12.22 6.95
N GLY A 203 19.20 -12.41 8.25
CA GLY A 203 20.14 -11.66 9.07
C GLY A 203 19.70 -10.23 9.41
N THR A 204 18.42 -9.90 9.20
CA THR A 204 17.85 -8.61 9.59
C THR A 204 18.00 -8.38 11.10
N ARG A 205 18.36 -7.15 11.48
CA ARG A 205 18.44 -6.68 12.88
C ARG A 205 17.63 -5.41 13.05
N PHE A 206 17.16 -5.16 14.25
CA PHE A 206 16.66 -3.83 14.61
C PHE A 206 17.81 -2.87 14.87
N ALA A 207 17.58 -1.56 14.66
CA ALA A 207 18.61 -0.54 14.85
C ALA A 207 19.16 -0.53 16.29
N TYR A 208 18.31 -0.76 17.30
CA TYR A 208 18.75 -0.83 18.71
C TYR A 208 19.70 -1.99 19.01
N GLU A 209 19.75 -3.02 18.17
CA GLU A 209 20.66 -4.18 18.29
C GLU A 209 21.90 -4.05 17.40
N ALA A 210 21.84 -3.19 16.39
CA ALA A 210 22.86 -3.12 15.36
C ALA A 210 24.10 -2.30 15.77
N GLY A 211 24.03 -1.61 16.90
CA GLY A 211 25.14 -0.85 17.51
C GLY A 211 24.97 0.66 17.42
N GLU A 212 25.85 1.39 18.10
CA GLU A 212 25.78 2.86 18.27
C GLU A 212 25.78 3.64 16.95
N ILE A 213 26.34 3.09 15.88
CA ILE A 213 26.35 3.74 14.56
C ILE A 213 24.94 3.93 13.98
N PHE A 214 23.94 3.20 14.48
CA PHE A 214 22.55 3.31 14.06
C PHE A 214 21.68 4.10 15.06
N ALA A 215 22.27 4.71 16.07
CA ALA A 215 21.53 5.44 17.11
C ALA A 215 20.70 6.63 16.59
N ALA A 216 21.00 7.12 15.37
CA ALA A 216 20.23 8.17 14.72
C ALA A 216 18.96 7.65 13.99
N LEU A 217 18.82 6.33 13.84
CA LEU A 217 17.63 5.71 13.29
C LEU A 217 16.58 5.48 14.39
N ASP A 218 15.32 5.35 13.96
CA ASP A 218 14.28 4.81 14.83
C ASP A 218 14.77 3.46 15.43
N PRO A 219 14.67 3.23 16.74
CA PRO A 219 15.19 2.01 17.38
C PRO A 219 14.64 0.72 16.75
N TYR A 220 13.44 0.76 16.25
CA TYR A 220 12.76 -0.38 15.64
C TYR A 220 12.84 -0.41 14.10
N ALA A 221 13.57 0.52 13.50
CA ALA A 221 13.93 0.43 12.09
C ALA A 221 14.78 -0.83 11.86
N ILE A 222 14.58 -1.49 10.70
CA ILE A 222 15.37 -2.67 10.36
C ILE A 222 16.59 -2.28 9.54
N VAL A 223 17.70 -2.94 9.87
CA VAL A 223 19.00 -2.82 9.20
C VAL A 223 19.27 -4.11 8.46
N SER A 224 19.41 -4.03 7.14
CA SER A 224 19.67 -5.18 6.28
C SER A 224 21.16 -5.44 6.16
N VAL A 225 21.55 -6.71 6.05
CA VAL A 225 22.94 -7.10 5.79
C VAL A 225 23.38 -6.66 4.39
N THR A 226 22.47 -6.72 3.42
CA THR A 226 22.72 -6.34 2.04
C THR A 226 22.26 -4.91 1.79
N PRO A 227 23.08 -4.05 1.15
CA PRO A 227 22.64 -2.72 0.76
C PRO A 227 21.43 -2.80 -0.17
N PRO A 228 20.41 -1.96 0.02
CA PRO A 228 19.27 -1.94 -0.87
C PRO A 228 19.67 -1.39 -2.25
N TYR A 229 19.24 -2.07 -3.31
CA TYR A 229 19.28 -1.54 -4.65
C TYR A 229 17.96 -0.86 -4.94
N ILE A 230 18.02 0.40 -5.34
CA ILE A 230 16.84 1.20 -5.64
C ILE A 230 16.79 1.50 -7.13
N SER A 231 15.63 1.25 -7.72
CA SER A 231 15.40 1.48 -9.14
C SER A 231 15.41 2.97 -9.46
N GLY A 232 16.01 3.35 -10.57
CA GLY A 232 15.80 4.65 -11.17
C GLY A 232 14.36 4.77 -11.66
N ILE A 233 13.76 5.92 -11.44
CA ILE A 233 12.34 6.18 -11.70
C ILE A 233 12.22 7.39 -12.63
N SER A 234 11.39 7.28 -13.65
CA SER A 234 10.90 8.40 -14.45
C SER A 234 9.48 8.75 -14.02
N VAL A 235 9.11 10.01 -14.14
CA VAL A 235 7.79 10.52 -13.80
C VAL A 235 7.13 11.23 -14.97
N SER A 236 5.82 11.08 -15.10
CA SER A 236 4.97 11.85 -16.01
C SER A 236 3.68 12.27 -15.31
N ASN A 237 2.93 13.19 -15.90
CA ASN A 237 1.73 13.78 -15.34
C ASN A 237 0.51 13.49 -16.22
N PRO A 238 0.04 12.24 -16.32
CA PRO A 238 -1.09 11.90 -17.16
C PRO A 238 -2.39 12.40 -16.52
N LEU A 239 -3.01 13.40 -17.13
CA LEU A 239 -4.37 13.79 -16.76
C LEU A 239 -5.36 12.93 -17.52
N PRO A 240 -6.38 12.36 -16.86
CA PRO A 240 -7.52 11.74 -17.52
C PRO A 240 -8.28 12.76 -18.40
N GLY A 241 -9.16 12.27 -19.25
CA GLY A 241 -10.07 13.13 -20.00
C GLY A 241 -10.96 13.94 -19.05
N GLU A 242 -11.35 15.15 -19.46
CA GLU A 242 -12.15 16.04 -18.62
C GLU A 242 -13.45 15.43 -18.14
N ALA A 243 -14.20 14.80 -19.06
CA ALA A 243 -15.44 14.11 -18.72
C ALA A 243 -15.23 13.05 -17.61
N GLU A 244 -14.09 12.36 -17.64
CA GLU A 244 -13.73 11.39 -16.60
C GLU A 244 -13.43 12.07 -15.26
N ILE A 245 -12.68 13.17 -15.28
CA ILE A 245 -12.40 13.94 -14.06
C ILE A 245 -13.69 14.50 -13.47
N LEU A 246 -14.55 15.14 -14.28
CA LEU A 246 -15.84 15.68 -13.83
C LEU A 246 -16.71 14.61 -13.19
N LYS A 247 -16.80 13.45 -13.85
CA LYS A 247 -17.58 12.30 -13.34
C LYS A 247 -17.10 11.81 -11.97
N ARG A 248 -15.80 11.82 -11.71
CA ARG A 248 -15.23 11.39 -10.41
C ARG A 248 -15.61 12.28 -9.24
N PHE A 249 -15.87 13.56 -9.53
CA PHE A 249 -16.32 14.54 -8.55
C PHE A 249 -17.84 14.76 -8.56
N ASP A 250 -18.58 13.92 -9.29
CA ASP A 250 -20.04 14.04 -9.42
C ASP A 250 -20.49 15.41 -9.98
N ILE A 251 -19.70 15.95 -10.91
CA ILE A 251 -19.98 17.22 -11.60
C ILE A 251 -20.66 16.93 -12.92
N ASN A 252 -21.83 17.54 -13.15
CA ASN A 252 -22.58 17.36 -14.38
C ASN A 252 -22.02 18.24 -15.51
N GLU A 253 -21.37 17.61 -16.50
CA GLU A 253 -20.77 18.30 -17.66
C GLU A 253 -21.75 19.22 -18.41
N LEU A 254 -23.06 18.88 -18.41
CA LEU A 254 -24.08 19.65 -19.13
C LEU A 254 -24.54 20.90 -18.35
N LEU A 255 -24.28 20.97 -17.05
CA LEU A 255 -24.77 22.04 -16.17
C LEU A 255 -23.63 22.94 -15.63
N VAL A 256 -22.39 22.62 -15.97
CA VAL A 256 -21.21 23.32 -15.45
C VAL A 256 -20.83 24.46 -16.37
N ASN A 257 -20.50 25.62 -15.78
CA ASN A 257 -19.85 26.74 -16.49
C ASN A 257 -18.34 26.47 -16.57
N GLN A 258 -17.79 26.58 -17.79
CA GLN A 258 -16.40 26.28 -18.06
C GLN A 258 -15.66 27.52 -18.58
N TYR A 259 -14.46 27.80 -18.05
CA TYR A 259 -13.55 28.82 -18.59
C TYR A 259 -12.09 28.43 -18.33
N THR A 260 -11.16 29.17 -18.97
CA THR A 260 -9.72 28.99 -18.76
C THR A 260 -9.16 30.24 -18.10
N ASP A 261 -8.43 30.05 -16.99
CA ASP A 261 -7.74 31.10 -16.26
C ASP A 261 -6.24 30.76 -16.15
N LEU A 262 -5.38 31.59 -16.78
CA LEU A 262 -3.92 31.41 -16.80
C LEU A 262 -3.45 29.99 -17.13
N GLY A 263 -4.14 29.33 -18.09
CA GLY A 263 -3.84 27.94 -18.48
C GLY A 263 -4.44 26.86 -17.59
N THR A 264 -5.11 27.21 -16.50
CA THR A 264 -5.90 26.35 -15.65
C THR A 264 -7.32 26.26 -16.18
N ARG A 265 -7.85 25.07 -16.37
CA ARG A 265 -9.27 24.88 -16.72
C ARG A 265 -10.10 24.91 -15.45
N VAL A 266 -11.16 25.71 -15.46
CA VAL A 266 -12.03 25.90 -14.30
C VAL A 266 -13.46 25.54 -14.69
N PHE A 267 -14.07 24.73 -13.85
CA PHE A 267 -15.46 24.28 -13.96
C PHE A 267 -16.21 24.74 -12.70
N VAL A 268 -17.38 25.36 -12.88
CA VAL A 268 -18.16 25.91 -11.77
C VAL A 268 -19.61 25.51 -11.93
N GLU A 269 -20.17 24.81 -10.94
CA GLU A 269 -21.59 24.51 -10.85
C GLU A 269 -22.38 25.66 -10.20
N ASN A 270 -23.71 25.64 -10.36
CA ASN A 270 -24.59 26.70 -9.84
C ASN A 270 -24.64 26.76 -8.31
N ASP A 271 -24.30 25.67 -7.61
CA ASP A 271 -24.23 25.59 -6.15
C ASP A 271 -22.91 26.15 -5.58
N GLY A 272 -22.00 26.59 -6.46
CA GLY A 272 -20.67 27.08 -6.09
C GLY A 272 -19.60 25.99 -6.03
N THR A 273 -19.91 24.74 -6.36
CA THR A 273 -18.90 23.67 -6.51
C THR A 273 -17.93 24.03 -7.63
N THR A 274 -16.64 23.92 -7.35
CA THR A 274 -15.57 24.28 -8.29
C THR A 274 -14.59 23.11 -8.49
N LEU A 275 -14.15 22.93 -9.73
CA LEU A 275 -13.07 22.03 -10.09
C LEU A 275 -12.06 22.80 -10.95
N ARG A 276 -10.79 22.72 -10.60
CA ARG A 276 -9.68 23.30 -11.35
C ARG A 276 -8.73 22.22 -11.80
N VAL A 277 -8.35 22.24 -13.06
CA VAL A 277 -7.44 21.26 -13.68
C VAL A 277 -6.24 22.00 -14.24
N GLU A 278 -5.09 21.80 -13.62
CA GLU A 278 -3.83 22.43 -14.01
C GLU A 278 -3.04 21.51 -14.96
N SER A 279 -2.35 22.12 -15.92
CA SER A 279 -1.54 21.37 -16.92
C SER A 279 -0.41 20.52 -16.31
N ARG A 280 0.00 20.83 -15.07
CA ARG A 280 1.03 20.08 -14.34
C ARG A 280 0.51 18.81 -13.65
N GLY A 281 -0.72 18.40 -13.94
CA GLY A 281 -1.31 17.21 -13.34
C GLY A 281 -1.92 17.44 -11.97
N VAL A 282 -2.25 18.67 -11.61
CA VAL A 282 -2.91 18.99 -10.34
C VAL A 282 -4.39 19.24 -10.58
N VAL A 283 -5.21 18.56 -9.79
CA VAL A 283 -6.67 18.74 -9.78
C VAL A 283 -7.08 19.24 -8.40
N LEU A 284 -7.77 20.39 -8.36
CA LEU A 284 -8.30 20.99 -7.15
C LEU A 284 -9.82 20.99 -7.21
N PHE A 285 -10.43 20.44 -6.18
CA PHE A 285 -11.88 20.40 -6.00
C PHE A 285 -12.29 21.12 -4.73
N ALA A 286 -13.37 21.88 -4.80
CA ALA A 286 -14.03 22.43 -3.63
C ALA A 286 -15.54 22.40 -3.85
N THR A 287 -16.28 21.83 -2.87
CA THR A 287 -17.73 21.78 -2.95
C THR A 287 -18.36 23.10 -2.50
N GLY A 288 -19.47 23.44 -3.12
CA GLY A 288 -20.39 24.45 -2.63
C GLY A 288 -21.23 23.95 -1.45
N ALA A 289 -22.50 24.25 -1.45
CA ALA A 289 -23.43 23.82 -0.41
C ALA A 289 -23.93 22.39 -0.67
N ARG A 290 -23.28 21.36 -0.15
CA ARG A 290 -23.81 20.00 -0.16
C ARG A 290 -24.46 19.67 1.18
N THR A 291 -25.59 18.95 1.13
CA THR A 291 -26.29 18.50 2.33
C THR A 291 -25.56 17.26 2.89
N PRO A 292 -25.12 17.29 4.16
CA PRO A 292 -24.52 16.11 4.79
C PRO A 292 -25.55 14.97 4.93
N PRO A 293 -25.09 13.71 4.95
CA PRO A 293 -25.95 12.57 5.29
C PRO A 293 -26.52 12.72 6.70
N SER A 294 -27.64 12.02 6.98
CA SER A 294 -28.33 12.07 8.28
C SER A 294 -27.49 11.52 9.41
N ASP A 295 -26.65 10.55 9.11
CA ASP A 295 -25.82 9.87 10.11
C ASP A 295 -24.38 10.38 10.02
N GLN A 296 -23.80 10.68 11.18
CA GLN A 296 -22.40 11.11 11.26
C GLN A 296 -21.49 9.89 11.10
N PRO A 297 -20.63 9.84 10.06
CA PRO A 297 -19.73 8.72 9.85
C PRO A 297 -18.64 8.70 10.94
N ARG A 298 -18.25 7.51 11.34
CA ARG A 298 -17.08 7.29 12.18
C ARG A 298 -15.79 7.51 11.37
N LEU A 299 -14.68 7.71 12.07
CA LEU A 299 -13.39 7.96 11.43
C LEU A 299 -12.99 6.91 10.36
N PRO A 300 -13.16 5.59 10.56
CA PRO A 300 -12.87 4.61 9.51
C PRO A 300 -13.69 4.82 8.23
N GLU A 301 -14.95 5.22 8.36
CA GLU A 301 -15.83 5.49 7.22
C GLU A 301 -15.40 6.77 6.47
N VAL A 302 -14.97 7.78 7.21
CA VAL A 302 -14.38 9.01 6.64
C VAL A 302 -13.12 8.68 5.82
N ILE A 303 -12.27 7.80 6.37
CA ILE A 303 -11.06 7.35 5.68
C ILE A 303 -11.41 6.57 4.41
N ASP A 304 -12.41 5.68 4.46
CA ASP A 304 -12.87 4.91 3.30
C ASP A 304 -13.39 5.82 2.18
N ILE A 305 -14.16 6.86 2.52
CA ILE A 305 -14.67 7.85 1.56
C ILE A 305 -13.50 8.55 0.83
N ALA A 306 -12.54 9.05 1.58
CA ALA A 306 -11.39 9.74 1.01
C ALA A 306 -10.49 8.78 0.20
N ASN A 307 -10.24 7.57 0.74
CA ASN A 307 -9.43 6.57 0.08
C ASN A 307 -10.06 6.12 -1.25
N SER A 308 -11.38 5.93 -1.31
CA SER A 308 -12.06 5.59 -2.56
C SER A 308 -11.85 6.65 -3.63
N LEU A 309 -12.05 7.95 -3.31
CA LEU A 309 -11.76 9.03 -4.25
C LEU A 309 -10.31 8.98 -4.76
N VAL A 310 -9.36 8.81 -3.85
CA VAL A 310 -7.93 8.85 -4.17
C VAL A 310 -7.52 7.63 -5.03
N GLN A 311 -7.97 6.42 -4.66
CA GLN A 311 -7.66 5.21 -5.41
C GLN A 311 -8.28 5.24 -6.81
N ASP A 312 -9.54 5.64 -6.93
CA ASP A 312 -10.25 5.73 -8.21
C ASP A 312 -9.72 6.85 -9.11
N SER A 313 -9.06 7.85 -8.52
CA SER A 313 -8.49 8.99 -9.26
C SER A 313 -7.03 8.74 -9.64
N ILE A 314 -6.14 8.90 -8.69
CA ILE A 314 -4.69 8.86 -8.92
C ILE A 314 -4.10 7.47 -8.71
N GLY A 315 -4.76 6.60 -7.94
CA GLY A 315 -4.29 5.23 -7.70
C GLY A 315 -4.28 4.37 -8.96
N VAL A 316 -5.27 4.51 -9.84
CA VAL A 316 -5.39 3.73 -11.09
C VAL A 316 -4.36 4.11 -12.14
N SER A 317 -3.73 5.29 -12.05
CA SER A 317 -2.82 5.84 -13.07
C SER A 317 -1.39 6.05 -12.57
N CYS A 318 -1.04 5.60 -11.36
CA CYS A 318 0.25 5.89 -10.74
C CYS A 318 1.41 4.99 -11.19
N GLY A 319 1.21 4.09 -12.14
CA GLY A 319 2.24 3.21 -12.67
C GLY A 319 2.68 2.16 -11.65
N ILE A 320 3.99 2.11 -11.35
CA ILE A 320 4.54 1.16 -10.35
C ILE A 320 4.36 1.63 -8.90
N ALA A 321 3.91 2.86 -8.69
CA ALA A 321 3.61 3.36 -7.35
C ALA A 321 2.26 2.82 -6.85
N ARG A 322 2.05 2.92 -5.55
CA ARG A 322 0.74 2.83 -4.90
C ARG A 322 0.50 4.09 -4.10
N VAL A 323 -0.75 4.39 -3.80
CA VAL A 323 -1.10 5.54 -2.95
C VAL A 323 -1.54 5.03 -1.59
N GLU A 324 -0.96 5.56 -0.54
CA GLU A 324 -1.24 5.17 0.84
C GLU A 324 -1.62 6.38 1.69
N LEU A 325 -2.50 6.15 2.67
CA LEU A 325 -2.82 7.14 3.69
C LEU A 325 -1.57 7.42 4.53
N ALA A 326 -1.15 8.68 4.54
CA ALA A 326 0.00 9.14 5.31
C ALA A 326 -0.42 9.72 6.65
N HIS A 327 -1.40 10.62 6.68
CA HIS A 327 -1.85 11.26 7.91
C HIS A 327 -3.36 11.45 7.93
N THR A 328 -3.90 11.36 9.13
CA THR A 328 -5.28 11.75 9.44
C THR A 328 -5.23 12.86 10.47
N LEU A 329 -5.63 14.06 10.08
CA LEU A 329 -5.64 15.24 10.90
C LEU A 329 -7.08 15.61 11.22
N LYS A 330 -7.35 15.97 12.48
CA LYS A 330 -8.66 16.50 12.86
C LYS A 330 -8.73 17.97 12.44
N GLY A 331 -9.80 18.34 11.75
CA GLY A 331 -10.03 19.73 11.36
C GLY A 331 -10.44 20.63 12.54
N ASP A 332 -10.49 21.93 12.29
CA ASP A 332 -10.91 22.93 13.29
C ASP A 332 -12.41 22.92 13.54
N VAL A 333 -13.18 22.36 12.63
CA VAL A 333 -14.64 22.21 12.71
C VAL A 333 -14.99 20.83 13.19
N ALA A 334 -16.09 20.69 13.94
CA ALA A 334 -16.59 19.39 14.37
C ALA A 334 -16.83 18.48 13.16
N ASN A 335 -16.49 17.19 13.31
CA ASN A 335 -16.63 16.13 12.29
C ASN A 335 -15.90 16.43 10.97
N GLU A 336 -14.90 17.31 10.99
CA GLU A 336 -14.02 17.57 9.87
C GLU A 336 -12.69 16.85 10.06
N TYR A 337 -12.22 16.19 9.00
CA TYR A 337 -10.93 15.52 8.93
C TYR A 337 -10.22 15.89 7.65
N GLU A 338 -8.92 16.09 7.75
CA GLU A 338 -8.02 16.21 6.60
C GLU A 338 -7.17 14.96 6.48
N LEU A 339 -7.28 14.28 5.35
CA LEU A 339 -6.57 13.05 5.04
C LEU A 339 -5.51 13.33 3.99
N LEU A 340 -4.27 12.96 4.30
CA LEU A 340 -3.11 13.20 3.47
C LEU A 340 -2.60 11.86 2.95
N PHE A 341 -2.39 11.77 1.64
CA PHE A 341 -1.94 10.54 0.98
C PHE A 341 -0.59 10.74 0.32
N ARG A 342 0.24 9.70 0.30
CA ARG A 342 1.54 9.68 -0.37
C ARG A 342 1.62 8.58 -1.39
N TYR A 343 2.41 8.80 -2.43
CA TYR A 343 2.88 7.73 -3.28
C TYR A 343 3.95 6.91 -2.54
N VAL A 344 3.96 5.60 -2.78
CA VAL A 344 4.97 4.67 -2.29
C VAL A 344 5.45 3.82 -3.46
N ILE A 345 6.76 3.75 -3.68
CA ILE A 345 7.39 3.00 -4.76
C ILE A 345 8.39 2.04 -4.16
N GLY A 346 8.21 0.73 -4.34
CA GLY A 346 9.12 -0.28 -3.81
C GLY A 346 9.31 -0.18 -2.28
N GLY A 347 8.27 0.19 -1.53
CA GLY A 347 8.35 0.41 -0.09
C GLY A 347 8.99 1.74 0.34
N LEU A 348 9.30 2.62 -0.61
CA LEU A 348 9.80 3.98 -0.32
C LEU A 348 8.70 5.02 -0.54
N PRO A 349 8.44 5.89 0.42
CA PRO A 349 7.54 7.01 0.20
C PRO A 349 8.11 7.97 -0.84
N VAL A 350 7.22 8.68 -1.53
CA VAL A 350 7.58 9.79 -2.42
C VAL A 350 7.25 11.11 -1.71
N THR A 351 8.21 12.00 -1.71
CA THR A 351 8.08 13.35 -1.14
C THR A 351 8.25 14.37 -2.25
N PHE A 352 7.37 15.37 -2.30
CA PHE A 352 7.51 16.53 -3.17
C PHE A 352 8.41 17.59 -2.51
N PRO A 353 9.16 18.41 -3.27
CA PRO A 353 10.13 19.36 -2.72
C PRO A 353 9.51 20.40 -1.76
N ASP A 354 8.24 20.72 -1.96
CA ASP A 354 7.46 21.64 -1.12
C ASP A 354 6.84 20.98 0.13
N GLY A 355 7.19 19.72 0.39
CA GLY A 355 6.57 18.93 1.46
C GLY A 355 5.15 18.46 1.13
N GLY A 356 4.74 18.56 -0.14
CA GLY A 356 3.41 18.20 -0.63
C GLY A 356 3.11 16.72 -0.54
N TYR A 357 1.85 16.39 -0.75
CA TYR A 357 1.28 15.04 -0.72
C TYR A 357 0.72 14.66 -2.08
N ALA A 358 0.62 13.37 -2.37
CA ALA A 358 -0.04 12.84 -3.57
C ALA A 358 -1.51 13.28 -3.64
N ALA A 359 -2.19 13.27 -2.49
CA ALA A 359 -3.52 13.84 -2.34
C ALA A 359 -3.71 14.43 -0.95
N ARG A 360 -4.56 15.45 -0.89
CA ARG A 360 -5.10 16.03 0.32
C ARG A 360 -6.61 16.06 0.16
N VAL A 361 -7.33 15.37 1.04
CA VAL A 361 -8.79 15.27 0.98
C VAL A 361 -9.35 15.75 2.31
N ARG A 362 -10.23 16.73 2.28
CA ARG A 362 -10.95 17.20 3.45
C ARG A 362 -12.39 16.70 3.40
N VAL A 363 -12.78 16.01 4.45
CA VAL A 363 -14.12 15.43 4.61
C VAL A 363 -14.77 16.06 5.84
N ARG A 364 -15.98 16.55 5.68
CA ARG A 364 -16.81 17.08 6.78
C ARG A 364 -18.16 16.38 6.76
N ASP A 365 -18.60 15.89 7.91
CA ASP A 365 -19.88 15.18 8.07
C ASP A 365 -20.11 14.12 6.97
N GLY A 366 -19.04 13.39 6.56
CA GLY A 366 -19.10 12.35 5.53
C GLY A 366 -19.13 12.85 4.09
N VAL A 367 -19.00 14.16 3.86
CA VAL A 367 -18.95 14.75 2.51
C VAL A 367 -17.55 15.27 2.22
N ILE A 368 -17.01 14.99 1.05
CA ILE A 368 -15.76 15.59 0.59
C ILE A 368 -16.03 17.08 0.31
N VAL A 369 -15.43 17.94 1.12
CA VAL A 369 -15.57 19.41 0.98
C VAL A 369 -14.46 20.03 0.15
N SER A 370 -13.28 19.43 0.13
CA SER A 370 -12.23 19.80 -0.81
C SER A 370 -11.29 18.61 -1.08
N ALA A 371 -10.67 18.62 -2.24
CA ALA A 371 -9.63 17.67 -2.60
C ALA A 371 -8.56 18.35 -3.45
N MET A 372 -7.31 18.00 -3.23
CA MET A 372 -6.18 18.29 -4.11
C MET A 372 -5.56 16.94 -4.50
N LEU A 373 -5.45 16.68 -5.79
CA LEU A 373 -4.89 15.46 -6.32
C LEU A 373 -3.74 15.79 -7.27
N HIS A 374 -2.60 15.14 -7.08
CA HIS A 374 -1.45 15.23 -7.97
C HIS A 374 -1.40 13.97 -8.84
N TYR A 375 -1.77 14.07 -10.10
CA TYR A 375 -1.66 12.97 -11.06
C TYR A 375 -0.20 12.77 -11.42
N ARG A 376 0.34 11.60 -11.09
CA ARG A 376 1.71 11.16 -11.36
C ARG A 376 1.68 9.73 -11.84
N GLU A 377 2.46 9.43 -12.87
CA GLU A 377 2.74 8.08 -13.31
C GLU A 377 4.23 7.82 -13.18
N TYR A 378 4.60 6.83 -12.39
CA TYR A 378 5.99 6.43 -12.15
C TYR A 378 6.31 5.17 -12.91
N ARG A 379 7.43 5.18 -13.65
CA ARG A 379 7.90 4.04 -14.44
C ARG A 379 9.37 3.76 -14.14
N PRO A 380 9.80 2.46 -14.07
CA PRO A 380 11.19 2.14 -13.88
C PRO A 380 11.98 2.51 -15.13
N THR A 381 13.19 3.07 -14.95
CA THR A 381 14.10 3.38 -16.07
C THR A 381 14.95 2.20 -16.49
N GLY A 382 14.94 1.10 -15.73
CA GLY A 382 15.83 -0.05 -15.92
C GLY A 382 17.21 0.13 -15.27
N GLU A 383 17.52 1.32 -14.78
CA GLU A 383 18.73 1.57 -13.99
C GLU A 383 18.46 1.24 -12.53
N SER A 384 19.47 0.70 -11.84
CA SER A 384 19.42 0.55 -10.38
C SER A 384 20.62 1.24 -9.75
N ARG A 385 20.40 1.93 -8.64
CA ARG A 385 21.45 2.62 -7.88
C ARG A 385 21.61 1.95 -6.53
N ALA A 386 22.87 1.63 -6.20
CA ALA A 386 23.20 1.28 -4.82
C ALA A 386 23.14 2.56 -3.98
N LEU A 387 22.35 2.52 -2.91
CA LEU A 387 22.32 3.63 -1.97
C LEU A 387 23.46 3.56 -0.96
N PRO A 388 23.85 4.71 -0.36
CA PRO A 388 24.66 4.69 0.83
C PRO A 388 24.03 3.75 1.84
N ARG A 389 24.84 2.93 2.48
CA ARG A 389 24.35 2.04 3.53
C ARG A 389 23.66 2.85 4.62
N GLU A 390 22.67 2.26 5.26
CA GLU A 390 21.96 2.89 6.39
C GLU A 390 22.94 3.41 7.46
N ASN A 391 24.07 2.74 7.66
CA ASN A 391 25.13 3.20 8.56
C ASN A 391 25.77 4.52 8.12
N ALA A 392 25.94 4.79 6.83
CA ALA A 392 26.46 6.07 6.37
C ALA A 392 25.45 7.21 6.63
N ALA A 393 24.18 6.93 6.43
CA ALA A 393 23.11 7.87 6.74
C ALA A 393 22.98 8.09 8.24
N ALA A 394 23.01 7.04 9.05
CA ALA A 394 22.97 7.12 10.51
C ALA A 394 24.15 7.90 11.10
N ALA A 395 25.35 7.68 10.57
CA ALA A 395 26.56 8.40 11.03
C ALA A 395 26.56 9.89 10.67
N ALA A 396 25.88 10.26 9.57
CA ALA A 396 25.78 11.64 9.11
C ALA A 396 24.62 12.41 9.75
N ALA A 397 23.64 11.74 10.34
CA ALA A 397 22.39 12.32 10.80
C ALA A 397 22.42 12.65 12.29
N LYS A 398 21.74 13.77 12.65
CA LYS A 398 21.46 14.11 14.04
C LYS A 398 20.03 13.75 14.48
N ASN A 399 19.15 13.46 13.52
CA ASN A 399 17.73 13.16 13.72
C ASN A 399 17.38 11.87 13.00
N GLU A 400 16.21 11.31 13.31
CA GLU A 400 15.67 10.16 12.60
C GLU A 400 15.63 10.41 11.09
N GLN A 401 16.17 9.48 10.31
CA GLN A 401 16.26 9.57 8.87
C GLN A 401 15.29 8.59 8.21
N LEU A 402 14.62 9.07 7.18
CA LEU A 402 13.77 8.28 6.29
C LEU A 402 14.34 8.31 4.88
N LEU A 403 14.51 7.14 4.28
CA LEU A 403 14.80 7.04 2.87
C LEU A 403 13.52 7.26 2.06
N THR A 404 13.55 8.17 1.10
CA THR A 404 12.42 8.56 0.27
C THR A 404 12.84 8.81 -1.16
N TYR A 405 11.89 8.79 -2.10
CA TYR A 405 12.08 9.42 -3.40
C TYR A 405 11.65 10.89 -3.33
N ILE A 406 12.45 11.78 -3.91
CA ILE A 406 12.08 13.18 -4.11
C ILE A 406 11.62 13.35 -5.54
N ASP A 407 10.34 13.71 -5.73
CA ASP A 407 9.74 14.00 -7.02
C ASP A 407 9.73 15.50 -7.28
N SER A 408 10.64 15.97 -8.14
CA SER A 408 10.72 17.38 -8.56
C SER A 408 9.73 17.73 -9.70
N GLY A 409 8.97 16.75 -10.18
CA GLY A 409 8.07 16.87 -11.34
C GLY A 409 8.72 16.49 -12.68
N GLU A 410 10.03 16.52 -12.78
CA GLU A 410 10.82 16.14 -13.97
C GLU A 410 11.69 14.90 -13.67
N THR A 411 12.24 14.84 -12.47
CA THR A 411 13.09 13.74 -12.00
C THR A 411 12.60 13.21 -10.67
N VAL A 412 12.93 11.94 -10.40
CA VAL A 412 12.66 11.25 -9.16
C VAL A 412 13.94 10.63 -8.64
N ASP A 413 14.47 11.20 -7.58
CA ASP A 413 15.76 10.79 -7.02
C ASP A 413 15.62 10.30 -5.58
N PRO A 414 16.27 9.17 -5.22
CA PRO A 414 16.28 8.69 -3.84
C PRO A 414 17.16 9.57 -2.96
N ALA A 415 16.66 9.91 -1.78
CA ALA A 415 17.37 10.72 -0.80
C ALA A 415 17.00 10.31 0.63
N TRP A 416 17.92 10.59 1.55
CA TRP A 416 17.63 10.52 2.98
C TRP A 416 17.14 11.89 3.47
N ILE A 417 16.01 11.92 4.14
CA ILE A 417 15.43 13.13 4.70
C ILE A 417 15.20 12.99 6.20
N ASN A 418 15.18 14.11 6.93
CA ASN A 418 14.76 14.12 8.32
C ASN A 418 13.25 13.87 8.41
N VAL A 419 12.83 12.95 9.28
CA VAL A 419 11.39 12.60 9.45
C VAL A 419 10.60 13.78 10.02
N PHE A 420 11.26 14.66 10.76
CA PHE A 420 10.67 15.79 11.47
C PHE A 420 11.02 17.17 10.87
N ALA A 421 11.41 17.21 9.59
CA ALA A 421 11.68 18.46 8.90
C ALA A 421 10.41 19.05 8.27
#